data_7be71b0571686fdd847afddd2b2027e2
#
_entry.id   7be71b0571686fdd847afddd2b2027e2
#
_cell.length_a   1.000
_cell.length_b   1.000
_cell.length_c   1.000
_cell.angle_alpha   90.00
_cell.angle_beta   90.00
_cell.angle_gamma   90.00
#
_symmetry.space_group_name_H-M   'P 1'
#
loop_
_entity.id
_entity.type
_entity.pdbx_description
1 polymer ?
#
loop_
_entity_poly.entity_id
_entity_poly.type
_entity_poly.pdbx_seq_one_letter_code
_entity_poly.pdbx_strand_id
1 'polypeptide(L)'
;LKMLRSKRFNVEKAIERLHPVLFGIDLHWMPHVHGSLALAEIVKKYHPHIPVIFGGLSSSYYHQELIRSYPQIDYVMRGDSTEEPLRQLLSVIKSGGPFEAIPNLTWRDHQGKVRVNPLTYVPANLDGIKIDYSHIVKKVIRYHDLSGYTPYQNWFSYPATAVFNVRGCTHCCRTCGGTAYAFRKICNRQKPAFRDPELLAQDLIAIDRQLNAPIIIIGDIMQAGKDYSWQMLDTLKKHKIRNPVAMEFFIPPSDDFLEKIAESIPRFNIEMSPESHDEGIRRMFGRPYSNDEMERMLTSALSLGCKRIDLFFMIGLSHQTYESVLDTVSYFRYLLEKFGEAKRLIPFISPYVPFIDPGSEAFEHPEKFGYKIFYRTVEEYRRAMENPSWKYVLSYQTKWMTRQQIVDSSYEAALALNRLKAEFALINPKKAQKTEKRMLAARKTMREIEKIMLISDMGQREWKLQEIKTRIRQLSESTICEKKELEWPTQLWRMNVGWILKNWFHIEIWHRFQSIFGQDKT
;
A
#
# COMPACT_ATOMS: atom_id res chain seq x y z
N LEU A 1 -5.12 -20.82 -24.07
CA LEU A 1 -3.98 -20.11 -24.70
C LEU A 1 -4.08 -18.58 -24.56
N LYS A 2 -5.28 -17.97 -24.53
CA LYS A 2 -5.47 -16.53 -24.25
C LYS A 2 -5.00 -16.14 -22.83
N MET A 3 -5.14 -17.02 -21.87
CA MET A 3 -4.76 -16.80 -20.46
C MET A 3 -3.25 -16.58 -20.23
N LEU A 4 -2.40 -17.03 -21.14
CA LEU A 4 -0.94 -16.98 -21.02
C LEU A 4 -0.28 -15.82 -21.77
N ARG A 5 -1.03 -15.00 -22.50
CA ARG A 5 -0.51 -13.88 -23.32
C ARG A 5 -0.44 -12.54 -22.60
N SER A 6 -0.06 -12.51 -21.32
CA SER A 6 0.03 -11.26 -20.53
C SER A 6 1.08 -10.24 -21.01
N LYS A 7 2.02 -10.63 -21.88
CA LYS A 7 3.12 -9.75 -22.36
C LYS A 7 2.69 -8.61 -23.30
N ARG A 8 1.41 -8.48 -23.64
CA ARG A 8 0.89 -7.47 -24.59
C ARG A 8 -0.40 -6.80 -24.10
N PHE A 9 -0.52 -6.58 -22.79
CA PHE A 9 -1.64 -5.78 -22.30
C PHE A 9 -1.43 -4.32 -22.71
N ASN A 10 -2.36 -3.82 -23.53
CA ASN A 10 -2.38 -2.42 -23.95
C ASN A 10 -3.52 -1.71 -23.22
N VAL A 11 -3.15 -0.82 -22.31
CA VAL A 11 -4.10 -0.06 -21.46
C VAL A 11 -5.07 0.75 -22.32
N GLU A 12 -4.59 1.43 -23.35
CA GLU A 12 -5.45 2.24 -24.25
C GLU A 12 -6.51 1.38 -24.94
N LYS A 13 -6.09 0.25 -25.54
CA LYS A 13 -7.05 -0.69 -26.17
C LYS A 13 -8.02 -1.32 -25.17
N ALA A 14 -7.60 -1.49 -23.92
CA ALA A 14 -8.50 -1.99 -22.90
C ALA A 14 -9.56 -0.93 -22.55
N ILE A 15 -9.16 0.32 -22.36
CA ILE A 15 -10.06 1.45 -22.06
C ILE A 15 -11.01 1.69 -23.23
N GLU A 16 -10.51 1.75 -24.47
CA GLU A 16 -11.29 1.95 -25.69
C GLU A 16 -12.48 0.99 -25.82
N ARG A 17 -12.33 -0.25 -25.35
CA ARG A 17 -13.36 -1.31 -25.43
C ARG A 17 -14.35 -1.32 -24.28
N LEU A 18 -14.13 -0.52 -23.24
CA LEU A 18 -15.04 -0.44 -22.11
C LEU A 18 -16.15 0.55 -22.40
N HIS A 19 -17.38 0.22 -21.98
CA HIS A 19 -18.55 1.10 -22.09
C HIS A 19 -19.21 1.24 -20.70
N PRO A 20 -18.52 1.76 -19.69
CA PRO A 20 -19.11 1.96 -18.37
C PRO A 20 -19.97 3.23 -18.32
N VAL A 21 -20.77 3.36 -17.28
CA VAL A 21 -21.51 4.59 -16.96
C VAL A 21 -20.58 5.65 -16.35
N LEU A 22 -19.48 5.23 -15.70
CA LEU A 22 -18.53 6.05 -14.98
C LEU A 22 -17.18 5.34 -14.93
N PHE A 23 -16.08 6.06 -15.15
CA PHE A 23 -14.73 5.56 -14.87
C PHE A 23 -14.29 6.02 -13.48
N GLY A 24 -13.93 5.07 -12.62
CA GLY A 24 -13.33 5.34 -11.32
C GLY A 24 -11.80 5.19 -11.37
N ILE A 25 -11.08 6.20 -10.95
CA ILE A 25 -9.62 6.22 -10.89
C ILE A 25 -9.18 6.52 -9.46
N ASP A 26 -8.30 5.68 -8.93
CA ASP A 26 -7.74 5.87 -7.60
C ASP A 26 -6.57 6.87 -7.61
N LEU A 27 -6.56 7.78 -6.63
CA LEU A 27 -5.41 8.58 -6.25
C LEU A 27 -5.31 8.57 -4.71
N HIS A 28 -4.97 7.40 -4.18
CA HIS A 28 -4.80 7.23 -2.73
C HIS A 28 -3.48 7.84 -2.25
N TRP A 29 -2.40 7.63 -3.00
CA TRP A 29 -1.08 8.15 -2.71
C TRP A 29 -0.53 9.03 -3.83
N MET A 30 0.16 10.09 -3.47
CA MET A 30 0.80 11.02 -4.42
C MET A 30 1.80 10.36 -5.39
N PRO A 31 2.52 9.27 -5.06
CA PRO A 31 3.31 8.53 -6.06
C PRO A 31 2.52 8.06 -7.29
N HIS A 32 1.20 7.94 -7.20
CA HIS A 32 0.33 7.52 -8.31
C HIS A 32 -0.16 8.68 -9.18
N VAL A 33 0.08 9.94 -8.77
CA VAL A 33 -0.53 11.13 -9.40
C VAL A 33 -0.32 11.21 -10.91
N HIS A 34 0.91 10.98 -11.39
CA HIS A 34 1.22 11.01 -12.82
C HIS A 34 0.43 9.96 -13.60
N GLY A 35 0.41 8.72 -13.08
CA GLY A 35 -0.34 7.62 -13.70
C GLY A 35 -1.84 7.81 -13.67
N SER A 36 -2.39 8.28 -12.56
CA SER A 36 -3.84 8.53 -12.43
C SER A 36 -4.33 9.62 -13.38
N LEU A 37 -3.58 10.72 -13.50
CA LEU A 37 -3.90 11.80 -14.44
C LEU A 37 -3.79 11.35 -15.90
N ALA A 38 -2.72 10.62 -16.26
CA ALA A 38 -2.55 10.06 -17.61
C ALA A 38 -3.68 9.08 -17.99
N LEU A 39 -4.15 8.26 -17.03
CA LEU A 39 -5.31 7.39 -17.26
C LEU A 39 -6.59 8.20 -17.53
N ALA A 40 -6.82 9.28 -16.79
CA ALA A 40 -7.97 10.15 -17.02
C ALA A 40 -7.93 10.81 -18.42
N GLU A 41 -6.75 11.22 -18.89
CA GLU A 41 -6.55 11.73 -20.25
C GLU A 41 -6.87 10.67 -21.31
N ILE A 42 -6.38 9.44 -21.14
CA ILE A 42 -6.68 8.32 -22.03
C ILE A 42 -8.19 8.02 -22.05
N VAL A 43 -8.83 8.03 -20.88
CA VAL A 43 -10.29 7.85 -20.80
C VAL A 43 -11.01 8.91 -21.65
N LYS A 44 -10.69 10.19 -21.46
CA LYS A 44 -11.34 11.27 -22.20
C LYS A 44 -11.01 11.28 -23.70
N LYS A 45 -9.86 10.75 -24.09
CA LYS A 45 -9.50 10.55 -25.50
C LYS A 45 -10.46 9.61 -26.22
N TYR A 46 -10.83 8.50 -25.59
CA TYR A 46 -11.70 7.47 -26.19
C TYR A 46 -13.17 7.62 -25.79
N HIS A 47 -13.46 8.19 -24.64
CA HIS A 47 -14.79 8.34 -24.05
C HIS A 47 -15.01 9.77 -23.53
N PRO A 48 -15.05 10.80 -24.42
CA PRO A 48 -15.12 12.20 -24.01
C PRO A 48 -16.36 12.53 -23.17
N HIS A 49 -17.47 11.81 -23.38
CA HIS A 49 -18.76 12.05 -22.70
C HIS A 49 -18.95 11.19 -21.43
N ILE A 50 -18.12 10.16 -21.22
CA ILE A 50 -18.25 9.34 -20.00
C ILE A 50 -17.53 10.06 -18.86
N PRO A 51 -18.20 10.26 -17.72
CA PRO A 51 -17.59 10.96 -16.60
C PRO A 51 -16.48 10.14 -15.94
N VAL A 52 -15.51 10.87 -15.36
CA VAL A 52 -14.39 10.33 -14.60
C VAL A 52 -14.48 10.82 -13.16
N ILE A 53 -14.42 9.88 -12.21
CA ILE A 53 -14.36 10.17 -10.77
C ILE A 53 -13.02 9.74 -10.20
N PHE A 54 -12.43 10.62 -9.39
CA PHE A 54 -11.27 10.30 -8.56
C PHE A 54 -11.70 10.01 -7.12
N GLY A 55 -10.98 9.07 -6.47
CA GLY A 55 -11.13 8.72 -5.07
C GLY A 55 -9.78 8.46 -4.40
N GLY A 56 -9.79 8.26 -3.08
CA GLY A 56 -8.61 8.03 -2.26
C GLY A 56 -8.22 9.23 -1.39
N LEU A 57 -7.29 9.04 -0.47
CA LEU A 57 -6.93 10.06 0.53
C LEU A 57 -6.28 11.30 -0.11
N SER A 58 -5.36 11.13 -1.06
CA SER A 58 -4.75 12.26 -1.76
C SER A 58 -5.77 13.03 -2.62
N SER A 59 -6.69 12.32 -3.29
CA SER A 59 -7.81 12.98 -3.98
C SER A 59 -8.69 13.75 -3.02
N SER A 60 -8.95 13.22 -1.83
CA SER A 60 -9.77 13.90 -0.82
C SER A 60 -9.09 15.15 -0.30
N TYR A 61 -7.76 15.15 -0.18
CA TYR A 61 -6.99 16.34 0.21
C TYR A 61 -6.98 17.42 -0.88
N TYR A 62 -6.72 17.04 -2.14
CA TYR A 62 -6.59 17.95 -3.27
C TYR A 62 -7.87 18.11 -4.11
N HIS A 63 -9.03 17.76 -3.59
CA HIS A 63 -10.29 17.65 -4.33
C HIS A 63 -10.65 18.89 -5.16
N GLN A 64 -10.43 20.11 -4.62
CA GLN A 64 -10.74 21.35 -5.33
C GLN A 64 -9.72 21.66 -6.43
N GLU A 65 -8.43 21.41 -6.17
CA GLU A 65 -7.37 21.59 -7.15
C GLU A 65 -7.57 20.64 -8.34
N LEU A 66 -7.88 19.37 -8.06
CA LEU A 66 -8.15 18.36 -9.09
C LEU A 66 -9.29 18.80 -10.02
N ILE A 67 -10.43 19.23 -9.47
CA ILE A 67 -11.57 19.67 -10.30
C ILE A 67 -11.25 20.98 -11.02
N ARG A 68 -10.53 21.91 -10.39
CA ARG A 68 -10.23 23.22 -10.99
C ARG A 68 -9.23 23.11 -12.13
N SER A 69 -8.16 22.35 -11.93
CA SER A 69 -6.99 22.35 -12.81
C SER A 69 -7.00 21.26 -13.88
N TYR A 70 -7.82 20.21 -13.72
CA TYR A 70 -7.83 19.04 -14.59
C TYR A 70 -9.24 18.81 -15.19
N PRO A 71 -9.52 19.35 -16.39
CA PRO A 71 -10.85 19.26 -17.02
C PRO A 71 -11.29 17.82 -17.32
N GLN A 72 -10.37 16.88 -17.43
CA GLN A 72 -10.64 15.46 -17.61
C GLN A 72 -11.25 14.78 -16.36
N ILE A 73 -11.27 15.46 -15.20
CA ILE A 73 -11.86 14.96 -13.95
C ILE A 73 -13.19 15.67 -13.72
N ASP A 74 -14.28 14.90 -13.70
CA ASP A 74 -15.63 15.43 -13.49
C ASP A 74 -16.01 15.48 -12.01
N TYR A 75 -15.60 14.45 -11.25
CA TYR A 75 -15.96 14.25 -9.86
C TYR A 75 -14.77 13.86 -9.00
N VAL A 76 -14.79 14.27 -7.73
CA VAL A 76 -13.96 13.71 -6.66
C VAL A 76 -14.84 13.28 -5.52
N MET A 77 -14.78 11.99 -5.16
CA MET A 77 -15.46 11.45 -3.99
C MET A 77 -14.50 11.48 -2.81
N ARG A 78 -14.82 12.27 -1.78
CA ARG A 78 -13.97 12.52 -0.62
C ARG A 78 -14.27 11.56 0.53
N GLY A 79 -13.26 11.35 1.37
CA GLY A 79 -13.38 10.55 2.58
C GLY A 79 -12.79 9.15 2.44
N ASP A 80 -12.81 8.41 3.52
CA ASP A 80 -12.30 7.04 3.62
C ASP A 80 -13.38 5.97 3.40
N SER A 81 -14.64 6.38 3.40
CA SER A 81 -15.81 5.52 3.21
C SER A 81 -16.71 6.15 2.15
N THR A 82 -16.71 5.58 0.97
CA THR A 82 -17.32 6.22 -0.22
C THR A 82 -18.33 5.32 -0.92
N GLU A 83 -18.60 4.15 -0.40
CA GLU A 83 -19.43 3.13 -1.02
C GLU A 83 -20.86 3.62 -1.27
N GLU A 84 -21.49 4.17 -0.24
CA GLU A 84 -22.86 4.66 -0.34
C GLU A 84 -22.97 5.98 -1.13
N PRO A 85 -22.12 7.00 -0.91
CA PRO A 85 -22.09 8.18 -1.77
C PRO A 85 -21.86 7.86 -3.25
N LEU A 86 -20.99 6.89 -3.57
CA LEU A 86 -20.76 6.45 -4.94
C LEU A 86 -22.01 5.76 -5.54
N ARG A 87 -22.73 4.95 -4.75
CA ARG A 87 -23.99 4.35 -5.16
C ARG A 87 -25.03 5.42 -5.49
N GLN A 88 -25.14 6.47 -4.66
CA GLN A 88 -26.03 7.61 -4.90
C GLN A 88 -25.63 8.37 -6.17
N LEU A 89 -24.35 8.65 -6.37
CA LEU A 89 -23.84 9.28 -7.58
C LEU A 89 -24.22 8.48 -8.84
N LEU A 90 -24.01 7.16 -8.84
CA LEU A 90 -24.37 6.29 -9.95
C LEU A 90 -25.89 6.30 -10.23
N SER A 91 -26.72 6.38 -9.20
CA SER A 91 -28.16 6.52 -9.34
C SER A 91 -28.53 7.85 -10.03
N VAL A 92 -27.94 8.96 -9.55
CA VAL A 92 -28.17 10.29 -10.14
C VAL A 92 -27.69 10.38 -11.58
N ILE A 93 -26.53 9.80 -11.92
CA ILE A 93 -26.03 9.76 -13.31
C ILE A 93 -27.01 9.00 -14.24
N LYS A 94 -27.65 7.93 -13.75
CA LYS A 94 -28.57 7.11 -14.55
C LYS A 94 -29.98 7.69 -14.69
N SER A 95 -30.52 8.24 -13.62
CA SER A 95 -31.93 8.64 -13.55
C SER A 95 -32.17 10.15 -13.61
N GLY A 96 -31.10 10.95 -13.59
CA GLY A 96 -31.17 12.39 -13.33
C GLY A 96 -31.37 12.68 -11.84
N GLY A 97 -31.09 13.91 -11.44
CA GLY A 97 -31.25 14.39 -10.07
C GLY A 97 -30.17 15.40 -9.67
N PRO A 98 -30.32 16.01 -8.51
CA PRO A 98 -29.37 17.04 -8.04
C PRO A 98 -28.10 16.40 -7.47
N PHE A 99 -26.95 16.81 -7.95
CA PHE A 99 -25.64 16.40 -7.40
C PHE A 99 -25.39 16.98 -6.01
N GLU A 100 -26.05 18.09 -5.68
CA GLU A 100 -25.96 18.79 -4.39
C GLU A 100 -26.39 17.90 -3.21
N ALA A 101 -27.26 16.93 -3.44
CA ALA A 101 -27.74 16.01 -2.40
C ALA A 101 -26.76 14.89 -2.07
N ILE A 102 -25.72 14.67 -2.88
CA ILE A 102 -24.77 13.57 -2.70
C ILE A 102 -23.69 13.97 -1.69
N PRO A 103 -23.59 13.34 -0.51
CA PRO A 103 -22.58 13.70 0.48
C PRO A 103 -21.17 13.43 -0.06
N ASN A 104 -20.19 14.15 0.45
CA ASN A 104 -18.76 13.97 0.18
C ASN A 104 -18.34 14.24 -1.28
N LEU A 105 -19.23 14.66 -2.17
CA LEU A 105 -18.93 14.91 -3.57
C LEU A 105 -18.29 16.30 -3.78
N THR A 106 -17.26 16.37 -4.62
CA THR A 106 -16.79 17.62 -5.25
C THR A 106 -16.91 17.45 -6.75
N TRP A 107 -17.47 18.45 -7.41
CA TRP A 107 -17.84 18.37 -8.82
C TRP A 107 -17.81 19.76 -9.50
N ARG A 108 -17.96 19.78 -10.83
CA ARG A 108 -18.02 21.01 -11.63
C ARG A 108 -19.44 21.20 -12.13
N ASP A 109 -20.04 22.34 -11.84
CA ASP A 109 -21.38 22.68 -12.35
C ASP A 109 -21.36 23.08 -13.83
N HIS A 110 -22.54 23.30 -14.41
CA HIS A 110 -22.71 23.68 -15.82
C HIS A 110 -22.05 25.02 -16.18
N GLN A 111 -21.76 25.86 -15.19
CA GLN A 111 -21.05 27.13 -15.36
C GLN A 111 -19.54 26.98 -15.21
N GLY A 112 -19.04 25.75 -15.02
CA GLY A 112 -17.62 25.46 -14.78
C GLY A 112 -17.14 25.75 -13.35
N LYS A 113 -18.04 26.09 -12.43
CA LYS A 113 -17.70 26.41 -11.03
C LYS A 113 -17.54 25.14 -10.22
N VAL A 114 -16.50 25.10 -9.37
CA VAL A 114 -16.27 24.00 -8.43
C VAL A 114 -17.31 24.05 -7.32
N ARG A 115 -18.07 22.97 -7.15
CA ARG A 115 -19.03 22.75 -6.06
C ARG A 115 -18.49 21.72 -5.10
N VAL A 116 -18.68 21.98 -3.81
CA VAL A 116 -18.16 21.14 -2.72
C VAL A 116 -19.31 20.82 -1.78
N ASN A 117 -19.82 19.62 -1.85
CA ASN A 117 -20.89 19.18 -0.95
C ASN A 117 -20.32 18.89 0.45
N PRO A 118 -21.13 18.96 1.51
CA PRO A 118 -20.66 18.64 2.87
C PRO A 118 -20.09 17.22 2.98
N LEU A 119 -19.02 17.05 3.77
CA LEU A 119 -18.43 15.74 4.08
C LEU A 119 -19.13 15.18 5.32
N THR A 120 -20.29 14.58 5.12
CA THR A 120 -21.19 14.12 6.20
C THR A 120 -21.32 12.60 6.28
N TYR A 121 -21.02 11.88 5.20
CA TYR A 121 -21.04 10.43 5.25
C TYR A 121 -19.71 9.89 5.79
N VAL A 122 -19.71 9.60 7.08
CA VAL A 122 -18.57 9.06 7.85
C VAL A 122 -19.12 7.94 8.76
N PRO A 123 -19.26 6.70 8.25
CA PRO A 123 -19.85 5.60 9.02
C PRO A 123 -19.01 5.28 10.27
N ALA A 124 -19.70 4.91 11.36
CA ALA A 124 -19.07 4.60 12.63
C ALA A 124 -18.45 3.20 12.69
N ASN A 125 -18.85 2.30 11.80
CA ASN A 125 -18.32 0.94 11.66
C ASN A 125 -18.22 0.54 10.18
N LEU A 126 -17.66 -0.66 9.90
CA LEU A 126 -17.47 -1.19 8.57
C LEU A 126 -18.40 -2.38 8.24
N ASP A 127 -19.42 -2.61 9.03
CA ASP A 127 -20.23 -3.85 8.99
C ASP A 127 -21.15 -3.91 7.78
N GLY A 128 -21.53 -2.72 7.27
CA GLY A 128 -22.32 -2.60 6.05
C GLY A 128 -21.58 -3.00 4.76
N ILE A 129 -20.26 -3.17 4.81
CA ILE A 129 -19.44 -3.53 3.66
C ILE A 129 -19.41 -5.05 3.50
N LYS A 130 -20.01 -5.56 2.43
CA LYS A 130 -19.91 -6.98 2.04
C LYS A 130 -18.76 -7.18 1.07
N ILE A 131 -17.73 -7.90 1.50
CA ILE A 131 -16.55 -8.21 0.68
C ILE A 131 -16.68 -9.64 0.15
N ASP A 132 -16.70 -9.80 -1.18
CA ASP A 132 -16.63 -11.12 -1.81
C ASP A 132 -15.18 -11.48 -2.16
N TYR A 133 -14.50 -12.14 -1.26
CA TYR A 133 -13.11 -12.61 -1.46
C TYR A 133 -12.96 -13.65 -2.59
N SER A 134 -14.06 -14.20 -3.09
CA SER A 134 -14.05 -15.10 -4.24
C SER A 134 -14.07 -14.38 -5.60
N HIS A 135 -14.30 -13.08 -5.58
CA HIS A 135 -14.59 -12.29 -6.80
C HIS A 135 -13.43 -12.36 -7.81
N ILE A 136 -12.16 -12.34 -7.35
CA ILE A 136 -10.98 -12.43 -8.22
C ILE A 136 -11.01 -13.74 -9.02
N VAL A 137 -11.18 -14.87 -8.33
CA VAL A 137 -11.22 -16.19 -8.98
C VAL A 137 -12.40 -16.30 -9.91
N LYS A 138 -13.59 -15.82 -9.49
CA LYS A 138 -14.79 -15.78 -10.34
C LYS A 138 -14.58 -14.96 -11.61
N LYS A 139 -13.92 -13.78 -11.52
CA LYS A 139 -13.62 -12.94 -12.68
C LYS A 139 -12.61 -13.60 -13.60
N VAL A 140 -11.55 -14.19 -13.06
CA VAL A 140 -10.56 -14.94 -13.85
C VAL A 140 -11.22 -16.08 -14.63
N ILE A 141 -12.10 -16.86 -14.00
CA ILE A 141 -12.85 -17.94 -14.64
C ILE A 141 -13.77 -17.36 -15.73
N ARG A 142 -14.57 -16.36 -15.38
CA ARG A 142 -15.58 -15.78 -16.29
C ARG A 142 -14.98 -15.19 -17.56
N TYR A 143 -13.85 -14.50 -17.44
CA TYR A 143 -13.22 -13.78 -18.56
C TYR A 143 -12.02 -14.50 -19.17
N HIS A 144 -11.67 -15.69 -18.63
CA HIS A 144 -10.50 -16.47 -19.07
C HIS A 144 -9.21 -15.64 -19.07
N ASP A 145 -9.05 -14.75 -18.09
CA ASP A 145 -7.91 -13.84 -17.97
C ASP A 145 -7.22 -13.96 -16.61
N LEU A 146 -6.05 -14.61 -16.61
CA LEU A 146 -5.22 -14.83 -15.40
C LEU A 146 -4.44 -13.60 -14.95
N SER A 147 -4.36 -12.55 -15.75
CA SER A 147 -3.49 -11.41 -15.48
C SER A 147 -4.27 -10.12 -15.22
N GLY A 148 -5.37 -9.88 -15.90
CA GLY A 148 -6.12 -8.63 -15.83
C GLY A 148 -6.94 -8.47 -14.55
N TYR A 149 -7.27 -9.58 -13.87
CA TYR A 149 -8.12 -9.58 -12.67
C TYR A 149 -7.37 -9.93 -11.38
N THR A 150 -6.06 -10.14 -11.44
CA THR A 150 -5.27 -10.40 -10.23
C THR A 150 -4.84 -9.09 -9.57
N PRO A 151 -4.75 -9.06 -8.22
CA PRO A 151 -4.38 -7.84 -7.48
C PRO A 151 -3.03 -7.26 -7.86
N TYR A 152 -2.08 -8.11 -8.28
CA TYR A 152 -0.75 -7.73 -8.73
C TYR A 152 -0.13 -8.79 -9.65
N GLN A 153 0.91 -8.39 -10.37
CA GLN A 153 1.63 -9.30 -11.27
C GLN A 153 2.17 -10.52 -10.51
N ASN A 154 1.96 -11.72 -11.08
CA ASN A 154 2.35 -13.00 -10.48
C ASN A 154 1.60 -13.35 -9.17
N TRP A 155 0.41 -12.79 -8.92
CA TRP A 155 -0.39 -13.11 -7.73
C TRP A 155 -0.58 -14.63 -7.54
N PHE A 156 -0.82 -15.40 -8.60
CA PHE A 156 -0.94 -16.86 -8.50
C PHE A 156 0.33 -17.57 -8.00
N SER A 157 1.49 -16.97 -8.20
CA SER A 157 2.75 -17.49 -7.64
C SER A 157 2.85 -17.24 -6.15
N TYR A 158 2.23 -16.15 -5.66
CA TYR A 158 2.17 -15.78 -4.26
C TYR A 158 0.83 -15.06 -3.97
N PRO A 159 -0.27 -15.82 -3.75
CA PRO A 159 -1.61 -15.25 -3.66
C PRO A 159 -1.92 -14.69 -2.27
N ALA A 160 -1.11 -13.76 -1.76
CA ALA A 160 -1.43 -13.06 -0.53
C ALA A 160 -2.75 -12.30 -0.65
N THR A 161 -3.53 -12.33 0.42
CA THR A 161 -4.79 -11.63 0.56
C THR A 161 -4.78 -10.76 1.80
N ALA A 162 -5.69 -9.82 1.87
CA ALA A 162 -5.82 -8.94 3.01
C ALA A 162 -7.26 -8.82 3.47
N VAL A 163 -7.46 -8.63 4.76
CA VAL A 163 -8.71 -8.22 5.37
C VAL A 163 -8.53 -6.86 6.05
N PHE A 164 -9.58 -6.06 6.07
CA PHE A 164 -9.55 -4.72 6.66
C PHE A 164 -10.19 -4.76 8.04
N ASN A 165 -9.41 -4.47 9.05
CA ASN A 165 -9.84 -4.35 10.43
C ASN A 165 -10.49 -2.98 10.70
N VAL A 166 -9.91 -1.90 10.14
CA VAL A 166 -10.21 -0.53 10.56
C VAL A 166 -10.09 0.46 9.39
N ARG A 167 -10.88 1.51 9.42
CA ARG A 167 -10.66 2.79 8.73
C ARG A 167 -10.45 3.88 9.77
N GLY A 168 -9.35 4.61 9.64
CA GLY A 168 -8.87 5.51 10.66
C GLY A 168 -7.78 4.88 11.51
N CYS A 169 -7.20 5.67 12.41
CA CYS A 169 -6.14 5.23 13.30
C CYS A 169 -6.23 6.00 14.62
N THR A 170 -5.82 5.38 15.72
CA THR A 170 -5.70 6.03 17.03
C THR A 170 -4.35 6.72 17.22
N HIS A 171 -3.34 6.36 16.40
CA HIS A 171 -1.98 6.87 16.52
C HIS A 171 -1.78 8.22 15.82
N CYS A 172 -0.73 8.94 16.22
CA CYS A 172 -0.38 10.26 15.73
C CYS A 172 1.05 10.29 15.15
N CYS A 173 1.39 9.32 14.27
CA CYS A 173 2.67 9.30 13.55
C CYS A 173 2.80 10.54 12.68
N ARG A 174 3.89 11.31 12.85
CA ARG A 174 3.98 12.70 12.37
C ARG A 174 3.88 12.87 10.86
N THR A 175 4.42 11.93 10.07
CA THR A 175 4.48 12.04 8.60
C THR A 175 3.38 11.25 7.88
N CYS A 176 2.58 10.46 8.61
CA CYS A 176 1.61 9.54 8.03
C CYS A 176 0.26 10.22 7.76
N GLY A 177 -0.24 10.11 6.53
CA GLY A 177 -1.56 10.57 6.11
C GLY A 177 -2.74 9.70 6.59
N GLY A 178 -2.44 8.60 7.29
CA GLY A 178 -3.42 7.68 7.88
C GLY A 178 -3.62 7.84 9.38
N THR A 179 -3.14 8.92 10.00
CA THR A 179 -3.23 9.14 11.45
C THR A 179 -4.58 9.72 11.88
N ALA A 180 -4.83 9.69 13.20
CA ALA A 180 -5.99 10.36 13.78
C ALA A 180 -6.09 11.85 13.40
N TYR A 181 -4.94 12.54 13.30
CA TYR A 181 -4.87 13.93 12.83
C TYR A 181 -5.33 14.07 11.38
N ALA A 182 -4.72 13.27 10.48
CA ALA A 182 -5.00 13.32 9.05
C ALA A 182 -6.44 12.91 8.74
N PHE A 183 -6.96 11.86 9.36
CA PHE A 183 -8.34 11.42 9.15
C PHE A 183 -9.37 12.45 9.61
N ARG A 184 -9.13 13.15 10.73
CA ARG A 184 -10.00 14.26 11.14
C ARG A 184 -10.01 15.37 10.09
N LYS A 185 -8.84 15.72 9.56
CA LYS A 185 -8.68 16.80 8.59
C LYS A 185 -9.26 16.47 7.21
N ILE A 186 -8.94 15.29 6.70
CA ILE A 186 -9.25 14.89 5.31
C ILE A 186 -10.61 14.24 5.19
N CYS A 187 -10.99 13.42 6.16
CA CYS A 187 -12.17 12.56 6.11
C CYS A 187 -13.27 12.96 7.12
N ASN A 188 -13.05 13.99 7.92
CA ASN A 188 -13.93 14.38 9.05
C ASN A 188 -14.17 13.22 10.03
N ARG A 189 -13.29 12.23 10.07
CA ARG A 189 -13.39 11.05 10.94
C ARG A 189 -12.81 11.36 12.31
N GLN A 190 -13.65 11.40 13.33
CA GLN A 190 -13.25 11.72 14.71
C GLN A 190 -12.74 10.50 15.47
N LYS A 191 -13.29 9.32 15.17
CA LYS A 191 -12.90 8.04 15.77
C LYS A 191 -12.72 6.99 14.69
N PRO A 192 -11.79 6.05 14.84
CA PRO A 192 -11.66 4.92 13.92
C PRO A 192 -12.97 4.12 13.82
N ALA A 193 -13.28 3.65 12.62
CA ALA A 193 -14.37 2.73 12.36
C ALA A 193 -13.82 1.32 12.24
N PHE A 194 -14.19 0.45 13.15
CA PHE A 194 -13.79 -0.94 13.17
C PHE A 194 -14.85 -1.81 12.48
N ARG A 195 -14.39 -2.92 11.89
CA ARG A 195 -15.26 -4.01 11.48
C ARG A 195 -15.63 -4.81 12.71
N ASP A 196 -16.84 -5.30 12.79
CA ASP A 196 -17.24 -6.22 13.88
C ASP A 196 -16.24 -7.38 13.97
N PRO A 197 -15.77 -7.78 15.17
CA PRO A 197 -14.72 -8.79 15.33
C PRO A 197 -15.12 -10.17 14.82
N GLU A 198 -16.40 -10.55 14.92
CA GLU A 198 -16.92 -11.79 14.38
C GLU A 198 -16.94 -11.76 12.84
N LEU A 199 -17.36 -10.64 12.23
CA LEU A 199 -17.32 -10.45 10.78
C LEU A 199 -15.89 -10.46 10.25
N LEU A 200 -14.94 -9.85 10.97
CA LEU A 200 -13.52 -9.91 10.60
C LEU A 200 -12.99 -11.34 10.63
N ALA A 201 -13.32 -12.11 11.67
CA ALA A 201 -12.96 -13.52 11.74
C ALA A 201 -13.58 -14.32 10.59
N GLN A 202 -14.84 -14.07 10.24
CA GLN A 202 -15.50 -14.72 9.11
C GLN A 202 -14.86 -14.38 7.77
N ASP A 203 -14.37 -13.15 7.57
CA ASP A 203 -13.60 -12.76 6.39
C ASP A 203 -12.32 -13.61 6.25
N LEU A 204 -11.56 -13.77 7.35
CA LEU A 204 -10.37 -14.64 7.38
C LEU A 204 -10.72 -16.09 7.05
N ILE A 205 -11.78 -16.62 7.64
CA ILE A 205 -12.27 -17.98 7.41
C ILE A 205 -12.75 -18.16 5.96
N ALA A 206 -13.39 -17.17 5.38
CA ALA A 206 -13.82 -17.23 3.99
C ALA A 206 -12.61 -17.35 3.04
N ILE A 207 -11.51 -16.64 3.33
CA ILE A 207 -10.26 -16.77 2.57
C ILE A 207 -9.60 -18.13 2.82
N ASP A 208 -9.53 -18.60 4.06
CA ASP A 208 -8.93 -19.90 4.44
C ASP A 208 -9.56 -21.08 3.71
N ARG A 209 -10.85 -20.97 3.37
CA ARG A 209 -11.56 -22.00 2.59
C ARG A 209 -11.17 -22.03 1.11
N GLN A 210 -10.68 -20.93 0.59
CA GLN A 210 -10.43 -20.74 -0.86
C GLN A 210 -8.96 -20.88 -1.22
N LEU A 211 -8.07 -20.35 -0.38
CA LEU A 211 -6.64 -20.21 -0.63
C LEU A 211 -5.84 -20.78 0.54
N ASN A 212 -4.68 -21.36 0.23
CA ASN A 212 -3.69 -21.79 1.23
C ASN A 212 -2.51 -20.79 1.22
N ALA A 213 -2.79 -19.53 1.45
CA ALA A 213 -1.83 -18.44 1.30
C ALA A 213 -1.92 -17.46 2.48
N PRO A 214 -0.90 -16.63 2.71
CA PRO A 214 -0.92 -15.67 3.80
C PRO A 214 -2.12 -14.72 3.71
N ILE A 215 -2.71 -14.44 4.85
CA ILE A 215 -3.75 -13.43 5.02
C ILE A 215 -3.18 -12.32 5.88
N ILE A 216 -3.22 -11.08 5.38
CA ILE A 216 -2.75 -9.91 6.11
C ILE A 216 -3.96 -9.24 6.77
N ILE A 217 -3.89 -8.98 8.06
CA ILE A 217 -4.84 -8.09 8.73
C ILE A 217 -4.27 -6.68 8.62
N ILE A 218 -4.90 -5.85 7.81
CA ILE A 218 -4.49 -4.44 7.65
C ILE A 218 -5.08 -3.62 8.79
N GLY A 219 -4.19 -2.99 9.52
CA GLY A 219 -4.48 -2.24 10.73
C GLY A 219 -4.30 -3.06 12.00
N ASP A 220 -3.82 -2.38 13.03
CA ASP A 220 -3.53 -2.98 14.33
C ASP A 220 -4.83 -3.28 15.08
N ILE A 221 -5.09 -4.55 15.34
CA ILE A 221 -6.29 -5.03 16.06
C ILE A 221 -6.34 -4.55 17.52
N MET A 222 -5.18 -4.23 18.11
CA MET A 222 -5.11 -3.72 19.48
C MET A 222 -5.77 -2.35 19.62
N GLN A 223 -5.88 -1.56 18.56
CA GLN A 223 -6.51 -0.24 18.57
C GLN A 223 -8.01 -0.31 18.92
N ALA A 224 -8.67 -1.44 18.69
CA ALA A 224 -10.09 -1.64 19.04
C ALA A 224 -10.29 -2.09 20.49
N GLY A 225 -9.20 -2.39 21.21
CA GLY A 225 -9.22 -2.86 22.59
C GLY A 225 -9.11 -4.38 22.73
N LYS A 226 -8.88 -4.81 23.97
CA LYS A 226 -8.63 -6.21 24.30
C LYS A 226 -9.82 -7.10 24.00
N ASP A 227 -11.02 -6.72 24.42
CA ASP A 227 -12.25 -7.53 24.26
C ASP A 227 -12.55 -7.79 22.78
N TYR A 228 -12.39 -6.77 21.94
CA TYR A 228 -12.52 -6.91 20.49
C TYR A 228 -11.56 -7.98 19.93
N SER A 229 -10.29 -7.86 20.29
CA SER A 229 -9.25 -8.76 19.79
C SER A 229 -9.49 -10.20 20.29
N TRP A 230 -9.89 -10.38 21.56
CA TRP A 230 -10.21 -11.69 22.15
C TRP A 230 -11.37 -12.35 21.43
N GLN A 231 -12.46 -11.63 21.18
CA GLN A 231 -13.62 -12.17 20.45
C GLN A 231 -13.25 -12.68 19.07
N MET A 232 -12.47 -11.88 18.30
CA MET A 232 -11.98 -12.29 16.98
C MET A 232 -11.10 -13.55 17.07
N LEU A 233 -10.11 -13.55 17.99
CA LEU A 233 -9.16 -14.64 18.17
C LEU A 233 -9.86 -15.93 18.63
N ASP A 234 -10.85 -15.85 19.52
CA ASP A 234 -11.63 -17.02 19.96
C ASP A 234 -12.43 -17.64 18.82
N THR A 235 -12.97 -16.83 17.93
CA THR A 235 -13.66 -17.32 16.74
C THR A 235 -12.70 -18.03 15.78
N LEU A 236 -11.50 -17.49 15.56
CA LEU A 236 -10.48 -18.14 14.76
C LEU A 236 -9.97 -19.45 15.37
N LYS A 237 -9.83 -19.50 16.71
CA LYS A 237 -9.46 -20.72 17.46
C LYS A 237 -10.49 -21.83 17.25
N LYS A 238 -11.78 -21.50 17.37
CA LYS A 238 -12.88 -22.46 17.12
C LYS A 238 -12.85 -23.03 15.70
N HIS A 239 -12.55 -22.20 14.70
CA HIS A 239 -12.47 -22.60 13.30
C HIS A 239 -11.17 -23.29 12.90
N LYS A 240 -10.14 -23.29 13.75
CA LYS A 240 -8.83 -23.89 13.49
C LYS A 240 -8.24 -23.40 12.17
N ILE A 241 -8.11 -22.08 12.04
CA ILE A 241 -7.56 -21.44 10.83
C ILE A 241 -6.21 -22.06 10.45
N ARG A 242 -6.02 -22.39 9.17
CA ARG A 242 -4.82 -23.09 8.67
C ARG A 242 -3.85 -22.17 7.95
N ASN A 243 -4.35 -21.08 7.39
CA ASN A 243 -3.52 -20.14 6.65
C ASN A 243 -2.56 -19.39 7.59
N PRO A 244 -1.36 -19.05 7.11
CA PRO A 244 -0.54 -18.06 7.80
C PRO A 244 -1.29 -16.73 7.88
N VAL A 245 -1.32 -16.12 9.07
CA VAL A 245 -1.89 -14.79 9.26
C VAL A 245 -0.77 -13.84 9.67
N ALA A 246 -0.63 -12.74 8.95
CA ALA A 246 0.27 -11.64 9.29
C ALA A 246 -0.53 -10.51 9.94
N MET A 247 -0.02 -10.04 11.07
CA MET A 247 -0.61 -8.96 11.85
C MET A 247 0.38 -7.83 11.98
N GLU A 248 -0.09 -6.63 11.74
CA GLU A 248 0.67 -5.39 11.92
C GLU A 248 0.44 -4.84 13.32
N PHE A 249 1.52 -4.50 14.02
CA PHE A 249 1.47 -3.85 15.32
C PHE A 249 2.26 -2.55 15.32
N PHE A 250 1.65 -1.50 15.87
CA PHE A 250 2.27 -0.18 15.97
C PHE A 250 2.94 0.08 17.31
N ILE A 251 2.60 -0.73 18.31
CA ILE A 251 3.25 -0.82 19.62
C ILE A 251 3.47 -2.29 19.94
N PRO A 252 4.48 -2.67 20.75
CA PRO A 252 4.69 -4.05 21.15
C PRO A 252 3.48 -4.62 21.88
N PRO A 253 2.88 -5.73 21.42
CA PRO A 253 1.85 -6.44 22.16
C PRO A 253 2.42 -7.05 23.45
N SER A 254 1.56 -7.17 24.48
CA SER A 254 1.88 -7.80 25.76
C SER A 254 1.99 -9.32 25.63
N ASP A 255 2.62 -9.97 26.61
CA ASP A 255 2.83 -11.42 26.61
C ASP A 255 1.50 -12.18 26.56
N ASP A 256 0.51 -11.78 27.36
CA ASP A 256 -0.83 -12.39 27.36
C ASP A 256 -1.55 -12.24 26.01
N PHE A 257 -1.27 -11.14 25.29
CA PHE A 257 -1.82 -10.94 23.95
C PHE A 257 -1.16 -11.86 22.93
N LEU A 258 0.16 -12.03 23.00
CA LEU A 258 0.92 -12.95 22.15
C LEU A 258 0.56 -14.41 22.41
N GLU A 259 0.36 -14.80 23.67
CA GLU A 259 -0.13 -16.14 24.05
C GLU A 259 -1.50 -16.42 23.42
N LYS A 260 -2.42 -15.46 23.52
CA LYS A 260 -3.76 -15.55 22.91
C LYS A 260 -3.70 -15.70 21.39
N ILE A 261 -2.80 -14.95 20.72
CA ILE A 261 -2.56 -15.09 19.29
C ILE A 261 -2.06 -16.50 18.96
N ALA A 262 -1.03 -16.97 19.67
CA ALA A 262 -0.41 -18.29 19.43
C ALA A 262 -1.41 -19.44 19.61
N GLU A 263 -2.27 -19.34 20.60
CA GLU A 263 -3.35 -20.30 20.82
C GLU A 263 -4.40 -20.32 19.71
N SER A 264 -4.67 -19.16 19.10
CA SER A 264 -5.76 -18.98 18.14
C SER A 264 -5.31 -19.14 16.69
N ILE A 265 -4.06 -18.81 16.40
CA ILE A 265 -3.48 -18.77 15.05
C ILE A 265 -2.13 -19.51 15.05
N PRO A 266 -2.09 -20.82 14.76
CA PRO A 266 -0.86 -21.62 14.84
C PRO A 266 0.26 -21.17 13.91
N ARG A 267 -0.06 -20.42 12.87
CA ARG A 267 0.90 -19.87 11.88
C ARG A 267 0.80 -18.36 11.82
N PHE A 268 1.09 -17.71 12.93
CA PHE A 268 1.09 -16.24 12.95
C PHE A 268 2.45 -15.67 12.55
N ASN A 269 2.40 -14.50 11.95
CA ASN A 269 3.53 -13.65 11.60
C ASN A 269 3.25 -12.25 12.13
N ILE A 270 4.31 -11.52 12.43
CA ILE A 270 4.22 -10.15 12.95
C ILE A 270 4.96 -9.21 12.01
N GLU A 271 4.33 -8.10 11.69
CA GLU A 271 4.97 -6.91 11.14
C GLU A 271 5.00 -5.83 12.19
N MET A 272 6.15 -5.22 12.39
CA MET A 272 6.30 -4.11 13.30
C MET A 272 7.16 -3.02 12.67
N SER A 273 6.72 -1.78 12.81
CA SER A 273 7.42 -0.59 12.30
C SER A 273 7.93 0.26 13.46
N PRO A 274 9.12 -0.05 14.03
CA PRO A 274 9.74 0.78 15.07
C PRO A 274 10.17 2.14 14.54
N GLU A 275 10.37 2.29 13.24
CA GLU A 275 10.79 3.48 12.51
C GLU A 275 12.26 3.87 12.77
N SER A 276 12.72 3.85 14.03
CA SER A 276 14.11 4.13 14.42
C SER A 276 14.56 3.21 15.54
N HIS A 277 15.87 2.89 15.59
CA HIS A 277 16.51 2.25 16.72
C HIS A 277 16.72 3.23 17.89
N ASP A 278 16.82 4.52 17.59
CA ASP A 278 16.90 5.58 18.59
C ASP A 278 15.53 5.84 19.18
N GLU A 279 15.39 5.62 20.49
CA GLU A 279 14.13 5.78 21.21
C GLU A 279 13.62 7.23 21.23
N GLY A 280 14.54 8.21 21.22
CA GLY A 280 14.19 9.63 21.17
C GLY A 280 13.54 9.97 19.83
N ILE A 281 14.15 9.55 18.71
CA ILE A 281 13.61 9.71 17.35
C ILE A 281 12.29 8.96 17.22
N ARG A 282 12.22 7.72 17.72
CA ARG A 282 11.01 6.89 17.71
C ARG A 282 9.86 7.57 18.44
N ARG A 283 10.09 8.09 19.64
CA ARG A 283 9.09 8.81 20.45
C ARG A 283 8.61 10.08 19.76
N MET A 284 9.53 10.84 19.18
CA MET A 284 9.18 12.05 18.42
C MET A 284 8.35 11.75 17.18
N PHE A 285 8.62 10.64 16.51
CA PHE A 285 7.82 10.18 15.37
C PHE A 285 6.38 9.81 15.79
N GLY A 286 6.17 9.34 17.01
CA GLY A 286 4.86 8.94 17.55
C GLY A 286 4.76 7.46 17.93
N ARG A 287 5.90 6.81 18.20
CA ARG A 287 6.03 5.42 18.66
C ARG A 287 6.67 5.40 20.07
N PRO A 288 5.91 5.64 21.15
CA PRO A 288 6.46 5.90 22.48
C PRO A 288 6.73 4.63 23.29
N TYR A 289 7.57 3.74 22.78
CA TYR A 289 8.03 2.54 23.49
C TYR A 289 9.56 2.39 23.42
N SER A 290 10.13 1.65 24.36
CA SER A 290 11.57 1.41 24.46
C SER A 290 12.06 0.25 23.60
N ASN A 291 13.38 0.12 23.42
CA ASN A 291 13.98 -1.05 22.82
C ASN A 291 13.74 -2.30 23.67
N ASP A 292 13.81 -2.17 25.01
CA ASP A 292 13.54 -3.27 25.94
C ASP A 292 12.12 -3.82 25.80
N GLU A 293 11.11 -2.97 25.59
CA GLU A 293 9.73 -3.39 25.34
C GLU A 293 9.61 -4.14 24.02
N MET A 294 10.27 -3.66 22.97
CA MET A 294 10.31 -4.34 21.68
C MET A 294 11.04 -5.69 21.78
N GLU A 295 12.18 -5.74 22.46
CA GLU A 295 12.99 -6.95 22.59
C GLU A 295 12.31 -8.02 23.47
N ARG A 296 11.54 -7.61 24.49
CA ARG A 296 10.66 -8.54 25.24
C ARG A 296 9.61 -9.13 24.32
N MET A 297 8.92 -8.30 23.53
CA MET A 297 7.95 -8.78 22.53
C MET A 297 8.59 -9.77 21.55
N LEU A 298 9.80 -9.49 21.04
CA LEU A 298 10.53 -10.42 20.16
C LEU A 298 10.80 -11.76 20.84
N THR A 299 11.25 -11.74 22.11
CA THR A 299 11.49 -12.94 22.91
C THR A 299 10.21 -13.78 23.03
N SER A 300 9.13 -13.16 23.48
CA SER A 300 7.84 -13.84 23.68
C SER A 300 7.27 -14.37 22.37
N ALA A 301 7.24 -13.58 21.32
CA ALA A 301 6.70 -13.99 20.03
C ALA A 301 7.47 -15.18 19.42
N LEU A 302 8.82 -15.15 19.50
CA LEU A 302 9.66 -16.25 19.00
C LEU A 302 9.52 -17.51 19.82
N SER A 303 9.41 -17.42 21.15
CA SER A 303 9.20 -18.56 22.04
C SER A 303 7.83 -19.22 21.82
N LEU A 304 6.80 -18.42 21.54
CA LEU A 304 5.44 -18.87 21.23
C LEU A 304 5.28 -19.40 19.79
N GLY A 305 6.36 -19.46 19.02
CA GLY A 305 6.38 -20.11 17.71
C GLY A 305 5.95 -19.21 16.55
N CYS A 306 6.04 -17.89 16.70
CA CYS A 306 5.90 -16.95 15.59
C CYS A 306 6.76 -17.40 14.40
N LYS A 307 6.19 -17.45 13.20
CA LYS A 307 6.87 -18.01 12.04
C LYS A 307 7.81 -17.02 11.37
N ARG A 308 7.49 -15.74 11.47
CA ARG A 308 8.31 -14.65 10.95
C ARG A 308 7.93 -13.33 11.63
N ILE A 309 8.94 -12.52 11.93
CA ILE A 309 8.80 -11.15 12.41
C ILE A 309 9.56 -10.24 11.45
N ASP A 310 8.84 -9.32 10.84
CA ASP A 310 9.41 -8.29 9.97
C ASP A 310 9.52 -6.98 10.76
N LEU A 311 10.72 -6.40 10.82
CA LEU A 311 10.97 -5.12 11.46
C LEU A 311 11.32 -4.07 10.41
N PHE A 312 10.50 -3.03 10.31
CA PHE A 312 10.68 -1.93 9.36
C PHE A 312 11.21 -0.68 10.03
N PHE A 313 12.37 -0.21 9.55
CA PHE A 313 12.99 1.02 9.99
C PHE A 313 13.04 2.01 8.83
N MET A 314 12.92 3.30 9.14
CA MET A 314 12.80 4.34 8.14
C MET A 314 13.98 5.29 8.13
N ILE A 315 14.22 5.89 6.97
CA ILE A 315 15.24 6.91 6.74
C ILE A 315 14.56 8.22 6.35
N GLY A 316 15.09 9.33 6.86
CA GLY A 316 14.55 10.66 6.61
C GLY A 316 13.60 11.15 7.69
N LEU A 317 13.71 10.60 8.90
CA LEU A 317 12.94 11.04 10.05
C LEU A 317 13.49 12.34 10.65
N SER A 318 12.63 13.04 11.38
CA SER A 318 13.00 14.19 12.20
C SER A 318 14.11 13.79 13.19
N HIS A 319 15.14 14.63 13.36
CA HIS A 319 16.33 14.40 14.21
C HIS A 319 17.26 13.26 13.77
N GLN A 320 16.96 12.54 12.71
CA GLN A 320 17.82 11.48 12.20
C GLN A 320 18.98 12.09 11.39
N THR A 321 20.21 11.70 11.73
CA THR A 321 21.42 12.06 11.00
C THR A 321 21.87 10.94 10.07
N TYR A 322 22.83 11.21 9.21
CA TYR A 322 23.45 10.22 8.34
C TYR A 322 24.04 9.05 9.14
N GLU A 323 24.77 9.39 10.22
CA GLU A 323 25.40 8.44 11.13
C GLU A 323 24.34 7.58 11.82
N SER A 324 23.27 8.19 12.34
CA SER A 324 22.21 7.43 13.01
C SER A 324 21.46 6.48 12.08
N VAL A 325 21.43 6.74 10.78
CA VAL A 325 20.92 5.76 9.78
C VAL A 325 21.83 4.54 9.73
N LEU A 326 23.15 4.72 9.75
CA LEU A 326 24.10 3.60 9.73
C LEU A 326 24.11 2.85 11.06
N ASP A 327 23.95 3.54 12.19
CA ASP A 327 23.82 2.93 13.52
C ASP A 327 22.61 1.99 13.61
N THR A 328 21.57 2.25 12.81
CA THR A 328 20.43 1.30 12.67
C THR A 328 20.90 -0.07 12.18
N VAL A 329 21.89 -0.14 11.30
CA VAL A 329 22.44 -1.42 10.81
C VAL A 329 23.23 -2.14 11.91
N SER A 330 23.94 -1.37 12.76
CA SER A 330 24.62 -1.92 13.94
C SER A 330 23.62 -2.49 14.95
N TYR A 331 22.50 -1.81 15.14
CA TYR A 331 21.39 -2.31 15.96
C TYR A 331 20.77 -3.59 15.38
N PHE A 332 20.65 -3.69 14.04
CA PHE A 332 20.22 -4.95 13.42
C PHE A 332 21.18 -6.10 13.67
N ARG A 333 22.50 -5.84 13.64
CA ARG A 333 23.49 -6.85 14.00
C ARG A 333 23.24 -7.36 15.42
N TYR A 334 23.11 -6.47 16.39
CA TYR A 334 22.78 -6.82 17.77
C TYR A 334 21.51 -7.66 17.88
N LEU A 335 20.42 -7.26 17.20
CA LEU A 335 19.18 -8.02 17.22
C LEU A 335 19.34 -9.41 16.58
N LEU A 336 20.11 -9.53 15.50
CA LEU A 336 20.33 -10.81 14.83
C LEU A 336 21.27 -11.72 15.63
N GLU A 337 22.23 -11.19 16.35
CA GLU A 337 23.05 -11.93 17.32
C GLU A 337 22.19 -12.49 18.46
N LYS A 338 21.26 -11.67 18.96
CA LYS A 338 20.39 -12.04 20.08
C LYS A 338 19.25 -13.00 19.69
N PHE A 339 18.65 -12.82 18.51
CA PHE A 339 17.39 -13.49 18.09
C PHE A 339 17.51 -14.25 16.77
N GLY A 340 18.62 -14.18 16.07
CA GLY A 340 18.75 -14.62 14.68
C GLY A 340 18.89 -16.12 14.45
N GLU A 341 19.18 -16.92 15.46
CA GLU A 341 19.37 -18.38 15.32
C GLU A 341 18.20 -19.06 14.59
N ALA A 342 16.97 -18.65 14.87
CA ALA A 342 15.78 -19.21 14.26
C ALA A 342 15.52 -18.74 12.82
N LYS A 343 16.28 -17.79 12.30
CA LYS A 343 16.10 -17.17 10.96
C LYS A 343 14.67 -16.66 10.72
N ARG A 344 14.01 -16.23 11.77
CA ARG A 344 12.60 -15.78 11.75
C ARG A 344 12.47 -14.25 11.90
N LEU A 345 13.55 -13.57 12.28
CA LEU A 345 13.61 -12.12 12.40
C LEU A 345 14.21 -11.52 11.13
N ILE A 346 13.45 -10.70 10.42
CA ILE A 346 13.85 -10.10 9.14
C ILE A 346 13.82 -8.57 9.27
N PRO A 347 14.99 -7.92 9.36
CA PRO A 347 15.06 -6.46 9.39
C PRO A 347 14.97 -5.86 7.99
N PHE A 348 14.30 -4.71 7.90
CA PHE A 348 14.23 -3.86 6.72
C PHE A 348 14.56 -2.42 7.08
N ILE A 349 15.27 -1.74 6.18
CA ILE A 349 15.51 -0.31 6.25
C ILE A 349 15.27 0.31 4.88
N SER A 350 14.51 1.36 4.84
CA SER A 350 14.23 2.08 3.60
C SER A 350 13.98 3.57 3.88
N PRO A 351 14.18 4.45 2.90
CA PRO A 351 13.63 5.79 3.04
C PRO A 351 12.12 5.67 3.26
N TYR A 352 11.60 6.56 4.10
CA TYR A 352 10.17 6.82 4.10
C TYR A 352 9.73 7.08 2.66
N VAL A 353 8.49 6.74 2.31
CA VAL A 353 7.97 6.97 0.94
C VAL A 353 8.44 8.34 0.41
N PRO A 354 8.65 8.52 -0.91
CA PRO A 354 9.25 9.73 -1.46
C PRO A 354 8.52 11.02 -1.09
N PHE A 355 7.33 10.93 -0.50
CA PHE A 355 6.52 12.07 -0.08
C PHE A 355 6.10 11.95 1.38
N ILE A 356 6.24 13.05 2.14
CA ILE A 356 5.48 13.21 3.37
C ILE A 356 4.02 13.35 2.97
N ASP A 357 3.14 12.55 3.57
CA ASP A 357 1.75 12.47 3.15
C ASP A 357 1.01 13.81 3.33
N PRO A 358 0.35 14.30 2.29
CA PRO A 358 -0.52 15.47 2.41
C PRO A 358 -1.59 15.26 3.49
N GLY A 359 -1.77 16.29 4.32
CA GLY A 359 -2.71 16.24 5.46
C GLY A 359 -2.13 15.62 6.73
N SER A 360 -0.91 15.06 6.71
CA SER A 360 -0.20 14.68 7.94
C SER A 360 0.24 15.90 8.74
N GLU A 361 0.50 15.73 10.03
CA GLU A 361 0.91 16.85 10.89
C GLU A 361 2.23 17.49 10.41
N ALA A 362 3.18 16.67 9.95
CA ALA A 362 4.45 17.14 9.40
C ALA A 362 4.31 17.84 8.05
N PHE A 363 3.33 17.47 7.23
CA PHE A 363 3.05 18.18 5.97
C PHE A 363 2.44 19.55 6.24
N GLU A 364 1.53 19.65 7.21
CA GLU A 364 0.85 20.90 7.55
C GLU A 364 1.75 21.89 8.30
N HIS A 365 2.60 21.36 9.19
CA HIS A 365 3.48 22.13 10.07
C HIS A 365 4.94 21.67 9.95
N PRO A 366 5.54 21.71 8.74
CA PRO A 366 6.83 21.07 8.50
C PRO A 366 7.98 21.65 9.35
N GLU A 367 7.96 22.96 9.61
CA GLU A 367 9.00 23.62 10.38
C GLU A 367 9.02 23.15 11.84
N LYS A 368 7.86 22.86 12.43
CA LYS A 368 7.72 22.31 13.78
C LYS A 368 8.49 20.99 13.94
N PHE A 369 8.55 20.19 12.87
CA PHE A 369 9.21 18.88 12.86
C PHE A 369 10.55 18.88 12.12
N GLY A 370 11.04 20.05 11.73
CA GLY A 370 12.32 20.19 11.05
C GLY A 370 12.33 19.68 9.62
N TYR A 371 11.21 19.67 8.94
CA TYR A 371 11.10 19.34 7.52
C TYR A 371 11.11 20.59 6.65
N LYS A 372 11.66 20.46 5.45
CA LYS A 372 11.46 21.37 4.32
C LYS A 372 10.76 20.60 3.22
N ILE A 373 9.54 20.99 2.88
CA ILE A 373 8.73 20.38 1.82
C ILE A 373 8.91 21.15 0.51
N PHE A 374 9.18 20.44 -0.58
CA PHE A 374 9.45 21.01 -1.89
C PHE A 374 8.22 21.05 -2.80
N TYR A 375 7.28 20.15 -2.59
CA TYR A 375 6.08 20.02 -3.43
C TYR A 375 4.83 20.06 -2.55
N ARG A 376 3.86 20.92 -2.92
CA ARG A 376 2.61 21.10 -2.16
C ARG A 376 1.36 21.00 -3.03
N THR A 377 1.48 21.10 -4.34
CA THR A 377 0.38 21.05 -5.30
C THR A 377 0.41 19.77 -6.11
N VAL A 378 -0.72 19.37 -6.66
CA VAL A 378 -0.85 18.18 -7.54
C VAL A 378 0.11 18.29 -8.72
N GLU A 379 0.22 19.48 -9.33
CA GLU A 379 1.08 19.70 -10.49
C GLU A 379 2.57 19.62 -10.14
N GLU A 380 2.99 20.14 -8.98
CA GLU A 380 4.38 19.99 -8.52
C GLU A 380 4.76 18.52 -8.31
N TYR A 381 3.87 17.72 -7.70
CA TYR A 381 4.08 16.28 -7.55
C TYR A 381 4.11 15.57 -8.91
N ARG A 382 3.18 15.90 -9.81
CA ARG A 382 3.14 15.32 -11.15
C ARG A 382 4.45 15.55 -11.91
N ARG A 383 4.97 16.78 -11.89
CA ARG A 383 6.26 17.13 -12.51
C ARG A 383 7.44 16.45 -11.82
N ALA A 384 7.40 16.33 -10.49
CA ALA A 384 8.44 15.62 -9.76
C ALA A 384 8.54 14.15 -10.20
N MET A 385 7.40 13.49 -10.47
CA MET A 385 7.36 12.10 -10.93
C MET A 385 7.91 11.89 -12.34
N GLU A 386 8.06 12.95 -13.14
CA GLU A 386 8.73 12.91 -14.45
C GLU A 386 10.26 12.92 -14.33
N ASN A 387 10.79 13.19 -13.14
CA ASN A 387 12.21 13.27 -12.92
C ASN A 387 12.87 11.88 -13.02
N PRO A 388 13.96 11.74 -13.79
CA PRO A 388 14.63 10.46 -13.95
C PRO A 388 15.48 10.03 -12.73
N SER A 389 15.63 10.88 -11.72
CA SER A 389 16.33 10.57 -10.46
C SER A 389 15.37 10.65 -9.28
N TRP A 390 15.25 9.57 -8.50
CA TRP A 390 14.37 9.52 -7.35
C TRP A 390 14.74 10.53 -6.24
N LYS A 391 15.97 11.03 -6.21
CA LYS A 391 16.35 12.14 -5.35
C LYS A 391 15.46 13.36 -5.55
N TYR A 392 15.12 13.67 -6.80
CA TYR A 392 14.26 14.81 -7.12
C TYR A 392 12.77 14.48 -7.03
N VAL A 393 12.43 13.21 -6.98
CA VAL A 393 11.08 12.76 -6.63
C VAL A 393 10.82 12.94 -5.13
N LEU A 394 11.85 12.81 -4.28
CA LEU A 394 11.74 13.01 -2.84
C LEU A 394 11.25 14.43 -2.51
N SER A 395 10.03 14.53 -1.95
CA SER A 395 9.35 15.81 -1.73
C SER A 395 9.89 16.64 -0.57
N TYR A 396 10.84 16.10 0.19
CA TYR A 396 11.29 16.73 1.43
C TYR A 396 12.78 16.54 1.69
N GLN A 397 13.28 17.32 2.61
CA GLN A 397 14.52 17.10 3.36
C GLN A 397 14.29 17.48 4.82
N THR A 398 15.22 17.12 5.70
CA THR A 398 15.16 17.50 7.11
C THR A 398 16.20 18.57 7.44
N LYS A 399 16.14 19.14 8.64
CA LYS A 399 17.19 20.03 9.16
C LYS A 399 18.51 19.28 9.37
N TRP A 400 18.47 17.95 9.53
CA TRP A 400 19.61 17.08 9.87
C TRP A 400 20.20 16.36 8.66
N MET A 401 19.39 16.16 7.61
CA MET A 401 19.84 15.53 6.37
C MET A 401 19.24 16.23 5.14
N THR A 402 20.09 16.63 4.21
CA THR A 402 19.70 17.07 2.88
C THR A 402 19.12 15.89 2.08
N ARG A 403 18.38 16.17 0.98
CA ARG A 403 17.94 15.11 0.05
C ARG A 403 19.07 14.19 -0.40
N GLN A 404 20.26 14.75 -0.66
CA GLN A 404 21.45 13.98 -1.05
C GLN A 404 21.87 13.02 0.06
N GLN A 405 21.92 13.49 1.30
CA GLN A 405 22.30 12.66 2.44
C GLN A 405 21.26 11.56 2.73
N ILE A 406 19.95 11.85 2.57
CA ILE A 406 18.91 10.83 2.68
C ILE A 406 19.11 9.74 1.62
N VAL A 407 19.41 10.14 0.37
CA VAL A 407 19.67 9.20 -0.72
C VAL A 407 20.93 8.37 -0.50
N ASP A 408 22.03 9.02 -0.14
CA ASP A 408 23.32 8.33 0.06
C ASP A 408 23.27 7.38 1.26
N SER A 409 22.71 7.81 2.39
CA SER A 409 22.52 6.94 3.58
C SER A 409 21.59 5.75 3.28
N SER A 410 20.57 5.95 2.43
CA SER A 410 19.68 4.85 2.00
C SER A 410 20.44 3.77 1.24
N TYR A 411 21.31 4.14 0.30
CA TYR A 411 22.13 3.16 -0.41
C TYR A 411 23.14 2.47 0.50
N GLU A 412 23.80 3.21 1.39
CA GLU A 412 24.80 2.64 2.29
C GLU A 412 24.19 1.70 3.32
N ALA A 413 23.09 2.11 3.94
CA ALA A 413 22.37 1.25 4.88
C ALA A 413 21.81 -0.01 4.20
N ALA A 414 21.24 0.13 2.99
CA ALA A 414 20.73 -1.03 2.24
C ALA A 414 21.85 -2.00 1.85
N LEU A 415 23.03 -1.51 1.42
CA LEU A 415 24.19 -2.34 1.11
C LEU A 415 24.72 -3.06 2.37
N ALA A 416 24.86 -2.33 3.48
CA ALA A 416 25.31 -2.89 4.74
C ALA A 416 24.33 -3.95 5.27
N LEU A 417 23.04 -3.67 5.23
CA LEU A 417 22.00 -4.63 5.64
C LEU A 417 21.96 -5.87 4.75
N ASN A 418 22.12 -5.71 3.43
CA ASN A 418 22.16 -6.85 2.51
C ASN A 418 23.34 -7.80 2.82
N ARG A 419 24.52 -7.24 3.16
CA ARG A 419 25.68 -8.02 3.59
C ARG A 419 25.42 -8.70 4.94
N LEU A 420 24.85 -7.98 5.89
CA LEU A 420 24.49 -8.50 7.21
C LEU A 420 23.51 -9.66 7.10
N LYS A 421 22.47 -9.55 6.28
CA LYS A 421 21.52 -10.64 6.02
C LYS A 421 22.19 -11.89 5.44
N ALA A 422 23.18 -11.73 4.58
CA ALA A 422 23.96 -12.83 4.02
C ALA A 422 24.86 -13.49 5.09
N GLU A 423 25.51 -12.71 5.94
CA GLU A 423 26.34 -13.17 7.07
C GLU A 423 25.53 -14.04 8.02
N PHE A 424 24.30 -13.64 8.37
CA PHE A 424 23.38 -14.40 9.22
C PHE A 424 22.57 -15.47 8.46
N ALA A 425 22.92 -15.74 7.20
CA ALA A 425 22.25 -16.73 6.35
C ALA A 425 20.71 -16.54 6.22
N LEU A 426 20.22 -15.32 6.36
CA LEU A 426 18.83 -14.96 6.08
C LEU A 426 18.56 -14.96 4.58
N ILE A 427 19.57 -14.61 3.79
CA ILE A 427 19.53 -14.66 2.32
C ILE A 427 20.73 -15.44 1.79
N ASN A 428 20.56 -16.03 0.62
CA ASN A 428 21.65 -16.78 -0.02
C ASN A 428 22.78 -15.82 -0.44
N PRO A 429 24.08 -16.12 -0.14
CA PRO A 429 25.20 -15.23 -0.46
C PRO A 429 25.31 -14.86 -1.95
N LYS A 430 25.03 -15.78 -2.87
CA LYS A 430 25.05 -15.48 -4.32
C LYS A 430 23.95 -14.49 -4.70
N LYS A 431 22.77 -14.57 -4.06
CA LYS A 431 21.69 -13.59 -4.26
C LYS A 431 22.04 -12.24 -3.66
N ALA A 432 22.61 -12.22 -2.45
CA ALA A 432 23.10 -11.00 -1.82
C ALA A 432 24.10 -10.27 -2.73
N GLN A 433 25.07 -10.99 -3.31
CA GLN A 433 26.04 -10.42 -4.25
C GLN A 433 25.37 -9.85 -5.52
N LYS A 434 24.35 -10.55 -6.06
CA LYS A 434 23.58 -10.06 -7.22
C LYS A 434 22.86 -8.76 -6.87
N THR A 435 22.20 -8.71 -5.70
CA THR A 435 21.48 -7.52 -5.19
C THR A 435 22.44 -6.36 -4.96
N GLU A 436 23.60 -6.61 -4.34
CA GLU A 436 24.64 -5.59 -4.15
C GLU A 436 25.12 -4.99 -5.47
N LYS A 437 25.43 -5.82 -6.48
CA LYS A 437 25.80 -5.35 -7.83
C LYS A 437 24.71 -4.45 -8.43
N ARG A 438 23.41 -4.79 -8.25
CA ARG A 438 22.30 -3.96 -8.72
C ARG A 438 22.22 -2.62 -7.98
N MET A 439 22.35 -2.62 -6.67
CA MET A 439 22.36 -1.40 -5.86
C MET A 439 23.48 -0.44 -6.29
N LEU A 440 24.70 -0.97 -6.46
CA LEU A 440 25.85 -0.18 -6.89
C LEU A 440 25.67 0.38 -8.32
N ALA A 441 25.15 -0.45 -9.24
CA ALA A 441 24.82 -0.01 -10.59
C ALA A 441 23.73 1.08 -10.60
N ALA A 442 22.68 0.93 -9.79
CA ALA A 442 21.62 1.92 -9.66
C ALA A 442 22.14 3.24 -9.10
N ARG A 443 22.97 3.20 -8.03
CA ARG A 443 23.62 4.39 -7.47
C ARG A 443 24.51 5.10 -8.48
N LYS A 444 25.29 4.34 -9.26
CA LYS A 444 26.14 4.88 -10.35
C LYS A 444 25.28 5.55 -11.42
N THR A 445 24.26 4.86 -11.89
CA THR A 445 23.34 5.38 -12.93
C THR A 445 22.64 6.66 -12.45
N MET A 446 22.18 6.70 -11.20
CA MET A 446 21.57 7.91 -10.63
C MET A 446 22.53 9.10 -10.67
N ARG A 447 23.80 8.91 -10.27
CA ARG A 447 24.83 9.97 -10.33
C ARG A 447 25.13 10.41 -11.77
N GLU A 448 25.10 9.49 -12.74
CA GLU A 448 25.23 9.83 -14.17
C GLU A 448 24.03 10.68 -14.63
N ILE A 449 22.81 10.29 -14.27
CA ILE A 449 21.59 11.06 -14.58
C ILE A 449 21.67 12.47 -13.98
N GLU A 450 22.10 12.62 -12.74
CA GLU A 450 22.24 13.93 -12.09
C GLU A 450 23.22 14.84 -12.83
N LYS A 451 24.35 14.28 -13.31
CA LYS A 451 25.30 15.04 -14.15
C LYS A 451 24.68 15.46 -15.50
N ILE A 452 23.89 14.57 -16.11
CA ILE A 452 23.21 14.86 -17.38
C ILE A 452 22.16 15.96 -17.18
N MET A 453 21.44 15.96 -16.07
CA MET A 453 20.45 16.99 -15.76
C MET A 453 21.04 18.40 -15.58
N LEU A 454 22.35 18.52 -15.37
CA LEU A 454 23.05 19.81 -15.34
C LEU A 454 23.40 20.34 -16.73
N ILE A 455 23.23 19.56 -17.81
CA ILE A 455 23.49 20.00 -19.17
C ILE A 455 22.40 20.99 -19.58
N SER A 456 22.81 22.20 -19.97
CA SER A 456 21.90 23.27 -20.38
C SER A 456 21.23 23.01 -21.72
N ASP A 457 21.94 22.38 -22.67
CA ASP A 457 21.40 22.01 -23.98
C ASP A 457 20.38 20.88 -23.85
N MET A 458 19.14 21.18 -24.21
CA MET A 458 18.02 20.24 -24.08
C MET A 458 18.17 19.03 -25.00
N GLY A 459 18.63 19.21 -26.23
CA GLY A 459 18.79 18.13 -27.19
C GLY A 459 19.87 17.14 -26.77
N GLN A 460 21.03 17.65 -26.32
CA GLN A 460 22.13 16.84 -25.81
C GLN A 460 21.72 16.09 -24.52
N ARG A 461 20.96 16.77 -23.64
CA ARG A 461 20.43 16.18 -22.40
C ARG A 461 19.49 15.01 -22.71
N GLU A 462 18.53 15.22 -23.61
CA GLU A 462 17.54 14.22 -23.99
C GLU A 462 18.18 13.00 -24.68
N TRP A 463 19.13 13.25 -25.58
CA TRP A 463 19.90 12.19 -26.22
C TRP A 463 20.63 11.30 -25.20
N LYS A 464 21.35 11.91 -24.24
CA LYS A 464 22.04 11.15 -23.17
C LYS A 464 21.08 10.40 -22.26
N LEU A 465 19.91 10.95 -21.93
CA LEU A 465 18.90 10.25 -21.15
C LEU A 465 18.33 9.04 -21.89
N GLN A 466 18.14 9.10 -23.21
CA GLN A 466 17.70 7.96 -24.02
C GLN A 466 18.76 6.82 -24.04
N GLU A 467 20.02 7.17 -24.10
CA GLU A 467 21.12 6.19 -24.00
C GLU A 467 21.07 5.43 -22.67
N ILE A 468 20.88 6.15 -21.56
CA ILE A 468 20.74 5.53 -20.22
C ILE A 468 19.46 4.70 -20.11
N LYS A 469 18.35 5.10 -20.72
CA LYS A 469 17.06 4.41 -20.67
C LYS A 469 17.17 2.94 -21.08
N THR A 470 17.99 2.63 -22.05
CA THR A 470 18.23 1.26 -22.51
C THR A 470 18.92 0.42 -21.42
N ARG A 471 19.87 1.02 -20.70
CA ARG A 471 20.55 0.37 -19.55
C ARG A 471 19.61 0.17 -18.37
N ILE A 472 18.78 1.16 -18.05
CA ILE A 472 17.83 1.12 -16.94
C ILE A 472 16.79 -0.01 -17.12
N ARG A 473 16.34 -0.26 -18.34
CA ARG A 473 15.41 -1.38 -18.61
C ARG A 473 15.95 -2.74 -18.17
N GLN A 474 17.26 -2.91 -18.12
CA GLN A 474 17.91 -4.13 -17.62
C GLN A 474 18.01 -4.17 -16.08
N LEU A 475 17.83 -3.02 -15.42
CA LEU A 475 17.90 -2.85 -13.96
C LEU A 475 16.51 -2.79 -13.29
N SER A 476 15.45 -3.16 -14.02
CA SER A 476 14.03 -2.99 -13.58
C SER A 476 13.58 -3.86 -12.40
N GLU A 477 14.47 -4.65 -11.80
CA GLU A 477 14.20 -5.39 -10.56
C GLU A 477 14.47 -4.50 -9.35
N SER A 478 13.83 -4.82 -8.20
CA SER A 478 14.02 -4.09 -6.94
C SER A 478 15.51 -3.95 -6.59
N THR A 479 15.91 -2.74 -6.22
CA THR A 479 17.28 -2.42 -5.80
C THR A 479 17.46 -2.45 -4.29
N ILE A 480 16.39 -2.62 -3.49
CA ILE A 480 16.43 -2.59 -2.02
C ILE A 480 16.59 -3.99 -1.46
N CYS A 481 15.80 -4.95 -1.94
CA CYS A 481 15.83 -6.35 -1.51
C CYS A 481 15.30 -7.26 -2.62
N GLU A 482 15.52 -8.56 -2.49
CA GLU A 482 14.91 -9.55 -3.37
C GLU A 482 13.40 -9.66 -3.06
N LYS A 483 12.57 -9.82 -4.09
CA LYS A 483 11.11 -9.96 -3.94
C LYS A 483 10.73 -11.05 -2.93
N LYS A 484 11.48 -12.16 -2.92
CA LYS A 484 11.24 -13.27 -1.99
C LYS A 484 11.46 -12.91 -0.52
N GLU A 485 12.21 -11.87 -0.22
CA GLU A 485 12.40 -11.40 1.15
C GLU A 485 11.12 -10.76 1.73
N LEU A 486 10.23 -10.29 0.88
CA LEU A 486 8.92 -9.73 1.26
C LEU A 486 7.81 -10.81 1.33
N GLU A 487 8.11 -12.07 1.01
CA GLU A 487 7.13 -13.14 1.01
C GLU A 487 7.15 -13.89 2.35
N TRP A 488 6.02 -13.95 3.05
CA TRP A 488 5.87 -14.80 4.24
C TRP A 488 5.87 -16.29 3.89
N PRO A 489 6.22 -17.16 4.84
CA PRO A 489 6.20 -18.61 4.62
C PRO A 489 4.81 -19.10 4.16
N THR A 490 4.77 -19.84 3.07
CA THR A 490 3.54 -20.38 2.48
C THR A 490 3.56 -21.90 2.43
N GLN A 491 2.38 -22.50 2.21
CA GLN A 491 2.27 -23.94 1.92
C GLN A 491 2.63 -24.24 0.47
N LEU A 492 3.01 -25.49 0.16
CA LEU A 492 3.34 -25.93 -1.20
C LEU A 492 2.15 -25.78 -2.16
N TRP A 493 0.94 -26.13 -1.71
CA TRP A 493 -0.30 -26.00 -2.47
C TRP A 493 -1.04 -24.74 -2.05
N ARG A 494 -0.93 -23.69 -2.85
CA ARG A 494 -1.39 -22.34 -2.53
C ARG A 494 -2.87 -22.11 -2.83
N MET A 495 -3.50 -22.99 -3.60
CA MET A 495 -4.89 -22.84 -4.00
C MET A 495 -5.68 -24.10 -3.67
N ASN A 496 -6.91 -23.93 -3.20
CA ASN A 496 -7.84 -25.04 -3.00
C ASN A 496 -8.44 -25.45 -4.36
N VAL A 497 -7.84 -26.44 -4.98
CA VAL A 497 -8.23 -26.95 -6.31
C VAL A 497 -9.69 -27.41 -6.32
N GLY A 498 -10.14 -28.08 -5.28
CA GLY A 498 -11.53 -28.55 -5.18
C GLY A 498 -12.54 -27.38 -5.15
N TRP A 499 -12.19 -26.29 -4.43
CA TRP A 499 -13.01 -25.09 -4.40
C TRP A 499 -13.03 -24.38 -5.76
N ILE A 500 -11.89 -24.32 -6.47
CA ILE A 500 -11.80 -23.72 -7.82
C ILE A 500 -12.64 -24.50 -8.82
N LEU A 501 -12.52 -25.83 -8.83
CA LEU A 501 -13.29 -26.71 -9.72
C LEU A 501 -14.79 -26.59 -9.44
N LYS A 502 -15.21 -26.55 -8.17
CA LYS A 502 -16.63 -26.34 -7.80
C LYS A 502 -17.16 -25.00 -8.35
N ASN A 503 -16.40 -23.91 -8.19
CA ASN A 503 -16.83 -22.60 -8.70
C ASN A 503 -16.76 -22.52 -10.23
N TRP A 504 -15.76 -23.15 -10.86
CA TRP A 504 -15.67 -23.25 -12.32
C TRP A 504 -16.89 -23.99 -12.89
N PHE A 505 -17.23 -25.14 -12.31
CA PHE A 505 -18.39 -25.94 -12.72
C PHE A 505 -19.70 -25.15 -12.55
N HIS A 506 -19.85 -24.43 -11.43
CA HIS A 506 -21.03 -23.62 -11.17
C HIS A 506 -21.17 -22.44 -12.15
N ILE A 507 -20.08 -21.76 -12.48
CA ILE A 507 -20.07 -20.64 -13.42
C ILE A 507 -20.33 -21.14 -14.85
N GLU A 508 -19.72 -22.23 -15.27
CA GLU A 508 -19.94 -22.83 -16.61
C GLU A 508 -21.36 -23.35 -16.79
N ILE A 509 -21.93 -24.02 -15.77
CA ILE A 509 -23.34 -24.44 -15.81
C ILE A 509 -24.27 -23.22 -15.88
N TRP A 510 -24.02 -22.19 -15.05
CA TRP A 510 -24.82 -20.98 -15.07
C TRP A 510 -24.77 -20.27 -16.44
N HIS A 511 -23.60 -20.19 -17.06
CA HIS A 511 -23.44 -19.63 -18.40
C HIS A 511 -24.18 -20.48 -19.47
N ARG A 512 -24.11 -21.80 -19.39
CA ARG A 512 -24.87 -22.68 -20.29
C ARG A 512 -26.37 -22.55 -20.07
N PHE A 513 -26.82 -22.44 -18.83
CA PHE A 513 -28.22 -22.20 -18.51
C PHE A 513 -28.72 -20.85 -19.06
N GLN A 514 -27.94 -19.77 -18.87
CA GLN A 514 -28.28 -18.46 -19.44
C GLN A 514 -28.26 -18.46 -20.98
N SER A 515 -27.35 -19.19 -21.62
CA SER A 515 -27.31 -19.30 -23.07
C SER A 515 -28.45 -20.16 -23.65
N ILE A 516 -29.02 -21.07 -22.85
CA ILE A 516 -30.14 -21.95 -23.27
C ILE A 516 -31.49 -21.30 -22.95
N PHE A 517 -31.62 -20.59 -21.84
CA PHE A 517 -32.87 -20.05 -21.33
C PHE A 517 -32.94 -18.51 -21.28
N GLY A 518 -31.89 -17.82 -21.66
CA GLY A 518 -31.81 -16.35 -21.66
C GLY A 518 -31.78 -15.77 -23.07
N GLN A 519 -32.78 -16.04 -23.87
CA GLN A 519 -33.20 -15.08 -24.88
C GLN A 519 -34.11 -14.06 -24.19
N ASP A 520 -33.75 -12.79 -24.39
CA ASP A 520 -34.42 -11.57 -23.93
C ASP A 520 -34.20 -11.12 -22.46
N LYS A 521 -33.17 -10.25 -22.31
CA LYS A 521 -33.40 -8.85 -21.93
C LYS A 521 -32.05 -8.12 -21.96
N THR A 522 -31.91 -7.27 -22.96
CA THR A 522 -30.91 -6.21 -23.16
C THR A 522 -30.74 -5.29 -21.96
#